data_9d74e8d94fb5ab674e9b5aecfc131bfe
#
_entry.id   9d74e8d94fb5ab674e9b5aecfc131bfe
#
_cell.length_a   1.000
_cell.length_b   1.000
_cell.length_c   1.000
_cell.angle_alpha   90.00
_cell.angle_beta   90.00
_cell.angle_gamma   90.00
#
_symmetry.space_group_name_H-M   'P 1'
#
loop_
_entity.id
_entity.type
_entity.pdbx_description
1 polymer ?
#
loop_
_entity_poly.entity_id
_entity_poly.type
_entity_poly.pdbx_seq_one_letter_code
_entity_poly.pdbx_strand_id
1 'polypeptide(L)'
;MQLNDCSLQHDRIDIWEFPLHTLNKQHEPLLNDKERERATRFHFDRHQRRFTIARSTLRLILARYTQQNPQDIEFTYNKYGKPRVANVEIEFNLSHSGEWAILAIGTLPLGVDLEFFSARPYHGIANSLFSEQEQSALSRLPKKIMPLAFFNIWVQKEAFIKACGMGLAYPTQQFTVSELPNKNQTIFDPIHNKSWKMLSFMPQTNCSAALCYDPSISVLRKITIHQHTGLTDETI
;
A
#
# COMPACT_ATOMS: atom_id res chain seq x y z
N MET A 1 14.04 -15.88 -9.20
CA MET A 1 12.90 -15.01 -9.53
C MET A 1 13.14 -14.40 -10.90
N GLN A 2 12.50 -14.93 -11.93
CA GLN A 2 12.59 -14.40 -13.29
C GLN A 2 11.22 -13.79 -13.64
N LEU A 3 11.05 -12.51 -13.42
CA LEU A 3 10.09 -11.69 -14.14
C LEU A 3 10.88 -10.96 -15.21
N ASN A 4 10.63 -11.27 -16.45
CA ASN A 4 11.36 -10.69 -17.57
C ASN A 4 10.93 -9.26 -17.90
N ASP A 5 9.85 -8.75 -17.29
CA ASP A 5 9.35 -7.40 -17.54
C ASP A 5 9.13 -6.63 -16.21
N CYS A 6 10.18 -5.95 -15.76
CA CYS A 6 10.12 -4.89 -14.76
C CYS A 6 10.38 -3.52 -15.40
N SER A 7 9.85 -3.28 -16.60
CA SER A 7 9.89 -1.96 -17.25
C SER A 7 8.75 -1.08 -16.74
N LEU A 8 9.04 0.21 -16.52
CA LEU A 8 8.00 1.19 -16.24
C LEU A 8 7.24 1.51 -17.54
N GLN A 9 5.91 1.41 -17.48
CA GLN A 9 5.02 1.85 -18.55
C GLN A 9 4.15 2.99 -18.04
N HIS A 10 3.89 3.98 -18.89
CA HIS A 10 3.22 5.21 -18.46
C HIS A 10 1.78 4.99 -18.00
N ASP A 11 1.12 3.98 -18.56
CA ASP A 11 -0.30 3.67 -18.30
C ASP A 11 -0.50 2.43 -17.43
N ARG A 12 0.58 1.87 -16.84
CA ARG A 12 0.53 0.64 -16.04
C ARG A 12 0.98 0.87 -14.60
N ILE A 13 0.30 0.19 -13.68
CA ILE A 13 0.74 -0.02 -12.29
C ILE A 13 0.97 -1.50 -12.06
N ASP A 14 2.13 -1.83 -11.51
CA ASP A 14 2.47 -3.16 -11.03
C ASP A 14 2.21 -3.26 -9.53
N ILE A 15 1.39 -4.22 -9.12
CA ILE A 15 0.98 -4.47 -7.73
C ILE A 15 1.66 -5.75 -7.28
N TRP A 16 2.61 -5.63 -6.40
CA TRP A 16 3.36 -6.74 -5.82
C TRP A 16 2.78 -7.13 -4.47
N GLU A 17 2.48 -8.40 -4.28
CA GLU A 17 2.07 -8.97 -3.00
C GLU A 17 3.09 -9.98 -2.51
N PHE A 18 3.47 -9.91 -1.24
CA PHE A 18 4.48 -10.82 -0.69
C PHE A 18 4.35 -11.02 0.83
N PRO A 19 4.77 -12.21 1.32
CA PRO A 19 4.73 -12.54 2.75
C PRO A 19 5.91 -11.94 3.53
N LEU A 20 5.71 -11.72 4.85
CA LEU A 20 6.68 -11.15 5.78
C LEU A 20 7.13 -12.13 6.89
N HIS A 21 6.79 -13.41 6.79
CA HIS A 21 7.00 -14.36 7.89
C HIS A 21 8.33 -15.11 7.84
N THR A 22 9.01 -15.15 6.70
CA THR A 22 10.30 -15.85 6.57
C THR A 22 11.45 -14.89 6.30
N LEU A 23 12.28 -14.69 7.31
CA LEU A 23 13.54 -13.96 7.18
C LEU A 23 14.62 -14.91 6.65
N ASN A 24 15.19 -14.60 5.50
CA ASN A 24 16.34 -15.30 4.93
C ASN A 24 17.62 -14.50 5.17
N LYS A 25 18.78 -15.18 5.22
CA LYS A 25 20.10 -14.55 5.37
C LYS A 25 20.40 -13.46 4.32
N GLN A 26 19.65 -13.41 3.23
CA GLN A 26 19.83 -12.45 2.14
C GLN A 26 19.17 -11.09 2.42
N HIS A 27 18.27 -10.97 3.40
CA HIS A 27 17.52 -9.74 3.64
C HIS A 27 18.33 -8.66 4.38
N GLU A 28 19.02 -9.03 5.46
CA GLU A 28 19.77 -8.06 6.28
C GLU A 28 20.86 -7.30 5.53
N PRO A 29 21.68 -7.93 4.65
CA PRO A 29 22.71 -7.24 3.91
C PRO A 29 22.18 -6.15 2.96
N LEU A 30 20.89 -6.20 2.60
CA LEU A 30 20.26 -5.24 1.69
C LEU A 30 19.85 -3.93 2.36
N LEU A 31 19.81 -3.90 3.68
CA LEU A 31 19.48 -2.69 4.45
C LEU A 31 20.70 -1.77 4.51
N ASN A 32 20.49 -0.45 4.37
CA ASN A 32 21.53 0.51 4.69
C ASN A 32 21.65 0.71 6.22
N ASP A 33 22.67 1.47 6.67
CA ASP A 33 22.94 1.65 8.11
C ASP A 33 21.76 2.25 8.88
N LYS A 34 21.09 3.26 8.32
CA LYS A 34 19.90 3.89 8.95
C LYS A 34 18.73 2.92 9.08
N GLU A 35 18.55 2.05 8.10
CA GLU A 35 17.50 1.03 8.12
C GLU A 35 17.83 -0.09 9.11
N ARG A 36 19.09 -0.51 9.19
CA ARG A 36 19.56 -1.45 10.23
C ARG A 36 19.34 -0.90 11.63
N GLU A 37 19.77 0.34 11.85
CA GLU A 37 19.52 1.03 13.12
C GLU A 37 18.02 1.13 13.45
N ARG A 38 17.18 1.46 12.47
CA ARG A 38 15.71 1.46 12.65
C ARG A 38 15.17 0.08 12.99
N ALA A 39 15.67 -0.98 12.37
CA ALA A 39 15.26 -2.36 12.65
C ALA A 39 15.55 -2.75 14.10
N THR A 40 16.70 -2.36 14.65
CA THR A 40 17.05 -2.67 16.07
C THR A 40 16.22 -1.91 17.10
N ARG A 41 15.54 -0.83 16.72
CA ARG A 41 14.66 -0.06 17.63
C ARG A 41 13.31 -0.74 17.90
N PHE A 42 12.93 -1.77 17.15
CA PHE A 42 11.68 -2.49 17.40
C PHE A 42 11.79 -3.36 18.65
N HIS A 43 10.88 -3.17 19.58
CA HIS A 43 10.84 -3.93 20.84
C HIS A 43 10.55 -5.41 20.64
N PHE A 44 9.76 -5.78 19.65
CA PHE A 44 9.38 -7.18 19.37
C PHE A 44 10.06 -7.69 18.10
N ASP A 45 10.66 -8.88 18.16
CA ASP A 45 11.35 -9.54 17.04
C ASP A 45 10.48 -9.66 15.78
N ARG A 46 9.17 -9.90 15.97
CA ARG A 46 8.23 -9.97 14.85
C ARG A 46 8.14 -8.66 14.06
N HIS A 47 8.25 -7.50 14.72
CA HIS A 47 8.21 -6.19 14.05
C HIS A 47 9.54 -5.90 13.38
N GLN A 48 10.66 -6.24 14.01
CA GLN A 48 11.99 -6.15 13.40
C GLN A 48 12.05 -7.01 12.14
N ARG A 49 11.64 -8.28 12.22
CA ARG A 49 11.59 -9.20 11.09
C ARG A 49 10.74 -8.65 9.93
N ARG A 50 9.49 -8.24 10.23
CA ARG A 50 8.57 -7.69 9.22
C ARG A 50 9.16 -6.47 8.53
N PHE A 51 9.72 -5.54 9.29
CA PHE A 51 10.38 -4.37 8.75
C PHE A 51 11.56 -4.75 7.85
N THR A 52 12.43 -5.65 8.30
CA THR A 52 13.61 -6.10 7.56
C THR A 52 13.19 -6.74 6.24
N ILE A 53 12.23 -7.65 6.25
CA ILE A 53 11.74 -8.30 5.03
C ILE A 53 11.07 -7.29 4.10
N ALA A 54 10.15 -6.48 4.61
CA ALA A 54 9.44 -5.49 3.79
C ALA A 54 10.41 -4.52 3.12
N ARG A 55 11.42 -4.04 3.85
CA ARG A 55 12.37 -3.05 3.35
C ARG A 55 13.37 -3.64 2.36
N SER A 56 13.89 -4.83 2.63
CA SER A 56 14.80 -5.53 1.71
C SER A 56 14.09 -5.97 0.44
N THR A 57 12.87 -6.49 0.54
CA THR A 57 12.06 -6.86 -0.63
C THR A 57 11.71 -5.63 -1.49
N LEU A 58 11.37 -4.50 -0.85
CA LEU A 58 11.19 -3.22 -1.55
C LEU A 58 12.43 -2.85 -2.37
N ARG A 59 13.62 -2.92 -1.77
CA ARG A 59 14.89 -2.65 -2.46
C ARG A 59 15.14 -3.59 -3.64
N LEU A 60 14.91 -4.90 -3.44
CA LEU A 60 15.07 -5.91 -4.50
C LEU A 60 14.12 -5.68 -5.67
N ILE A 61 12.87 -5.31 -5.40
CA ILE A 61 11.89 -5.03 -6.45
C ILE A 61 12.25 -3.73 -7.17
N LEU A 62 12.49 -2.63 -6.43
CA LEU A 62 12.84 -1.34 -7.03
C LEU A 62 14.12 -1.41 -7.87
N ALA A 63 15.13 -2.18 -7.43
CA ALA A 63 16.38 -2.40 -8.16
C ALA A 63 16.15 -2.91 -9.58
N ARG A 64 15.10 -3.70 -9.81
CA ARG A 64 14.76 -4.22 -11.15
C ARG A 64 14.19 -3.14 -12.07
N TYR A 65 13.36 -2.23 -11.52
CA TYR A 65 12.79 -1.13 -12.29
C TYR A 65 13.81 -0.03 -12.56
N THR A 66 14.73 0.20 -11.62
CA THR A 66 15.73 1.28 -11.69
C THR A 66 17.07 0.83 -12.28
N GLN A 67 17.27 -0.49 -12.45
CA GLN A 67 18.54 -1.09 -12.89
C GLN A 67 19.73 -0.70 -11.98
N GLN A 68 19.48 -0.47 -10.71
CA GLN A 68 20.48 -0.17 -9.67
C GLN A 68 20.74 -1.39 -8.79
N ASN A 69 21.87 -1.41 -8.06
CA ASN A 69 22.03 -2.40 -6.99
C ASN A 69 21.04 -2.09 -5.85
N PRO A 70 20.40 -3.09 -5.25
CA PRO A 70 19.43 -2.86 -4.16
C PRO A 70 20.00 -2.06 -2.99
N GLN A 71 21.29 -2.20 -2.69
CA GLN A 71 21.97 -1.48 -1.61
C GLN A 71 22.19 0.00 -1.93
N ASP A 72 22.35 0.35 -3.21
CA ASP A 72 22.65 1.70 -3.68
C ASP A 72 21.41 2.59 -3.84
N ILE A 73 20.20 2.02 -3.70
CA ILE A 73 18.97 2.78 -3.80
C ILE A 73 18.89 3.77 -2.63
N GLU A 74 18.89 5.05 -2.95
CA GLU A 74 18.68 6.12 -1.98
C GLU A 74 17.23 6.57 -1.94
N PHE A 75 16.71 6.77 -0.73
CA PHE A 75 15.35 7.26 -0.52
C PHE A 75 15.37 8.69 0.00
N THR A 76 14.61 9.54 -0.67
CA THR A 76 14.23 10.87 -0.19
C THR A 76 12.80 10.84 0.32
N TYR A 77 12.42 11.83 1.12
CA TYR A 77 11.08 11.89 1.72
C TYR A 77 10.49 13.27 1.49
N ASN A 78 9.20 13.31 1.17
CA ASN A 78 8.50 14.59 1.15
C ASN A 78 8.28 15.10 2.60
N LYS A 79 7.74 16.31 2.75
CA LYS A 79 7.48 16.92 4.08
C LYS A 79 6.52 16.13 4.98
N TYR A 80 5.78 15.19 4.42
CA TYR A 80 4.84 14.32 5.14
C TYR A 80 5.36 12.88 5.30
N GLY A 81 6.57 12.59 4.86
CA GLY A 81 7.22 11.29 5.04
C GLY A 81 6.96 10.25 3.93
N LYS A 82 6.30 10.63 2.82
CA LYS A 82 6.18 9.72 1.66
C LYS A 82 7.55 9.54 1.00
N PRO A 83 8.05 8.28 0.87
CA PRO A 83 9.34 8.01 0.26
C PRO A 83 9.30 8.14 -1.27
N ARG A 84 10.45 8.51 -1.85
CA ARG A 84 10.75 8.48 -3.29
C ARG A 84 12.16 7.93 -3.51
N VAL A 85 12.42 7.35 -4.66
CA VAL A 85 13.79 7.01 -5.07
C VAL A 85 14.48 8.28 -5.56
N ALA A 86 15.69 8.54 -5.06
CA ALA A 86 16.45 9.72 -5.48
C ALA A 86 16.85 9.60 -6.96
N ASN A 87 16.72 10.72 -7.70
CA ASN A 87 17.17 10.84 -9.10
C ASN A 87 16.52 9.85 -10.10
N VAL A 88 15.37 9.26 -9.76
CA VAL A 88 14.63 8.35 -10.64
C VAL A 88 13.15 8.73 -10.63
N GLU A 89 12.56 8.84 -11.81
CA GLU A 89 11.12 9.06 -11.98
C GLU A 89 10.35 7.74 -11.83
N ILE A 90 10.19 7.31 -10.60
CA ILE A 90 9.40 6.15 -10.21
C ILE A 90 8.51 6.53 -9.02
N GLU A 91 7.24 6.26 -9.13
CA GLU A 91 6.31 6.35 -8.02
C GLU A 91 6.08 4.97 -7.43
N PHE A 92 6.13 4.87 -6.13
CA PHE A 92 5.82 3.64 -5.42
C PHE A 92 5.17 3.92 -4.06
N ASN A 93 4.43 2.94 -3.58
CA ASN A 93 3.90 2.96 -2.23
C ASN A 93 3.82 1.54 -1.67
N LEU A 94 4.31 1.35 -0.44
CA LEU A 94 4.33 0.09 0.29
C LEU A 94 3.40 0.18 1.49
N SER A 95 2.54 -0.82 1.67
CA SER A 95 1.77 -1.04 2.89
C SER A 95 1.93 -2.47 3.37
N HIS A 96 1.75 -2.69 4.67
CA HIS A 96 1.78 -4.01 5.25
C HIS A 96 0.89 -4.11 6.49
N SER A 97 0.24 -5.25 6.65
CA SER A 97 -0.52 -5.60 7.85
C SER A 97 -0.32 -7.09 8.16
N GLY A 98 -0.22 -7.45 9.44
CA GLY A 98 0.08 -8.83 9.82
C GLY A 98 1.37 -9.34 9.19
N GLU A 99 1.31 -10.48 8.51
CA GLU A 99 2.44 -11.13 7.83
C GLU A 99 2.40 -10.93 6.30
N TRP A 100 1.75 -9.87 5.82
CA TRP A 100 1.58 -9.62 4.40
C TRP A 100 1.88 -8.18 4.03
N ALA A 101 2.47 -7.98 2.86
CA ALA A 101 2.77 -6.67 2.30
C ALA A 101 2.24 -6.54 0.87
N ILE A 102 1.92 -5.31 0.51
CA ILE A 102 1.53 -4.90 -0.84
C ILE A 102 2.36 -3.69 -1.24
N LEU A 103 2.90 -3.72 -2.46
CA LEU A 103 3.70 -2.65 -3.04
C LEU A 103 3.14 -2.32 -4.42
N ALA A 104 2.76 -1.08 -4.63
CA ALA A 104 2.37 -0.57 -5.95
C ALA A 104 3.51 0.25 -6.56
N ILE A 105 3.75 0.08 -7.86
CA ILE A 105 4.80 0.76 -8.63
C ILE A 105 4.24 1.27 -9.95
N GLY A 106 4.55 2.50 -10.31
CA GLY A 106 4.15 3.14 -11.56
C GLY A 106 4.98 4.39 -11.84
N THR A 107 4.55 5.17 -12.84
CA THR A 107 5.18 6.45 -13.21
C THR A 107 4.40 7.67 -12.69
N LEU A 108 3.15 7.49 -12.29
CA LEU A 108 2.27 8.54 -11.81
C LEU A 108 1.95 8.37 -10.32
N PRO A 109 1.56 9.44 -9.61
CA PRO A 109 1.24 9.37 -8.19
C PRO A 109 0.21 8.29 -7.88
N LEU A 110 0.52 7.47 -6.89
CA LEU A 110 -0.28 6.35 -6.44
C LEU A 110 -0.16 6.15 -4.93
N GLY A 111 -1.12 5.43 -4.36
CA GLY A 111 -1.10 5.01 -2.97
C GLY A 111 -1.81 3.68 -2.80
N VAL A 112 -1.27 2.82 -1.97
CA VAL A 112 -1.85 1.51 -1.66
C VAL A 112 -1.94 1.32 -0.15
N ASP A 113 -3.00 0.67 0.29
CA ASP A 113 -3.13 0.25 1.68
C ASP A 113 -3.69 -1.16 1.79
N LEU A 114 -3.37 -1.81 2.91
CA LEU A 114 -3.73 -3.19 3.23
C LEU A 114 -3.92 -3.33 4.73
N GLU A 115 -5.04 -3.93 5.16
CA GLU A 115 -5.29 -4.19 6.58
C GLU A 115 -6.02 -5.51 6.81
N PHE A 116 -5.45 -6.35 7.70
CA PHE A 116 -6.18 -7.48 8.26
C PHE A 116 -7.19 -7.02 9.31
N PHE A 117 -8.35 -7.66 9.32
CA PHE A 117 -9.38 -7.35 10.30
C PHE A 117 -8.88 -7.68 11.71
N SER A 118 -9.03 -6.73 12.61
CA SER A 118 -8.60 -6.85 14.01
C SER A 118 -9.56 -6.07 14.91
N ALA A 119 -9.63 -6.43 16.18
CA ALA A 119 -10.41 -5.66 17.14
C ALA A 119 -9.84 -4.25 17.29
N ARG A 120 -10.65 -3.24 16.99
CA ARG A 120 -10.30 -1.82 17.09
C ARG A 120 -11.50 -1.04 17.61
N PRO A 121 -11.32 0.18 18.16
CA PRO A 121 -12.41 1.08 18.50
C PRO A 121 -13.02 1.69 17.23
N TYR A 122 -13.74 0.91 16.43
CA TYR A 122 -14.26 1.29 15.11
C TYR A 122 -14.97 2.64 15.10
N HIS A 123 -15.89 2.87 16.08
CA HIS A 123 -16.63 4.12 16.16
C HIS A 123 -15.74 5.34 16.39
N GLY A 124 -14.75 5.24 17.28
CA GLY A 124 -13.83 6.35 17.56
C GLY A 124 -13.01 6.74 16.33
N ILE A 125 -12.50 5.74 15.60
CA ILE A 125 -11.74 5.97 14.37
C ILE A 125 -12.65 6.53 13.26
N ALA A 126 -13.84 5.95 13.08
CA ALA A 126 -14.81 6.40 12.09
C ALA A 126 -15.22 7.87 12.34
N ASN A 127 -15.50 8.25 13.58
CA ASN A 127 -15.86 9.63 13.93
C ASN A 127 -14.76 10.65 13.59
N SER A 128 -13.50 10.24 13.66
CA SER A 128 -12.36 11.11 13.40
C SER A 128 -11.97 11.22 11.91
N LEU A 129 -12.20 10.17 11.12
CA LEU A 129 -11.62 10.05 9.79
C LEU A 129 -12.63 9.83 8.66
N PHE A 130 -13.84 9.34 8.97
CA PHE A 130 -14.83 9.00 7.96
C PHE A 130 -15.82 10.15 7.75
N SER A 131 -16.33 10.30 6.55
CA SER A 131 -17.38 11.26 6.24
C SER A 131 -18.68 10.89 6.97
N GLU A 132 -19.58 11.84 7.13
CA GLU A 132 -20.90 11.61 7.76
C GLU A 132 -21.69 10.51 7.02
N GLN A 133 -21.55 10.44 5.68
CA GLN A 133 -22.19 9.41 4.86
C GLN A 133 -21.66 8.02 5.19
N GLU A 134 -20.35 7.87 5.32
CA GLU A 134 -19.69 6.60 5.67
C GLU A 134 -20.02 6.16 7.10
N GLN A 135 -20.05 7.10 8.06
CA GLN A 135 -20.47 6.82 9.44
C GLN A 135 -21.93 6.35 9.50
N SER A 136 -22.82 7.03 8.76
CA SER A 136 -24.23 6.65 8.64
C SER A 136 -24.38 5.26 7.99
N ALA A 137 -23.63 4.96 6.92
CA ALA A 137 -23.65 3.65 6.29
C ALA A 137 -23.22 2.55 7.26
N LEU A 138 -22.10 2.74 7.97
CA LEU A 138 -21.59 1.78 8.97
C LEU A 138 -22.60 1.52 10.09
N SER A 139 -23.28 2.56 10.59
CA SER A 139 -24.23 2.44 11.71
C SER A 139 -25.46 1.58 11.38
N ARG A 140 -25.79 1.45 10.08
CA ARG A 140 -26.94 0.67 9.59
C ARG A 140 -26.59 -0.81 9.34
N LEU A 141 -25.30 -1.14 9.33
CA LEU A 141 -24.85 -2.51 9.01
C LEU A 141 -25.00 -3.46 10.21
N PRO A 142 -25.33 -4.72 9.96
CA PRO A 142 -25.27 -5.75 11.00
C PRO A 142 -23.86 -5.84 11.58
N LYS A 143 -23.77 -6.06 12.91
CA LYS A 143 -22.48 -6.15 13.63
C LYS A 143 -21.46 -7.12 13.00
N LYS A 144 -21.94 -8.20 12.37
CA LYS A 144 -21.07 -9.20 11.70
C LYS A 144 -20.37 -8.66 10.46
N ILE A 145 -20.99 -7.69 9.77
CA ILE A 145 -20.48 -7.11 8.51
C ILE A 145 -19.68 -5.83 8.79
N MET A 146 -19.90 -5.20 9.94
CA MET A 146 -19.25 -3.94 10.31
C MET A 146 -17.71 -3.98 10.19
N PRO A 147 -16.98 -5.03 10.62
CA PRO A 147 -15.53 -5.08 10.42
C PRO A 147 -15.12 -5.00 8.95
N LEU A 148 -15.78 -5.77 8.08
CA LEU A 148 -15.52 -5.74 6.65
C LEU A 148 -15.70 -4.33 6.07
N ALA A 149 -16.84 -3.70 6.33
CA ALA A 149 -17.13 -2.37 5.82
C ALA A 149 -16.19 -1.30 6.40
N PHE A 150 -15.90 -1.38 7.70
CA PHE A 150 -14.95 -0.46 8.34
C PHE A 150 -13.56 -0.54 7.70
N PHE A 151 -12.99 -1.74 7.59
CA PHE A 151 -11.66 -1.90 7.01
C PHE A 151 -11.63 -1.56 5.54
N ASN A 152 -12.72 -1.82 4.80
CA ASN A 152 -12.82 -1.42 3.40
C ASN A 152 -12.80 0.11 3.23
N ILE A 153 -13.52 0.87 4.06
CA ILE A 153 -13.45 2.34 4.07
C ILE A 153 -12.06 2.80 4.49
N TRP A 154 -11.52 2.23 5.57
CA TRP A 154 -10.21 2.59 6.13
C TRP A 154 -9.09 2.50 5.11
N VAL A 155 -8.93 1.34 4.43
CA VAL A 155 -7.86 1.14 3.45
C VAL A 155 -7.98 2.08 2.25
N GLN A 156 -9.20 2.45 1.85
CA GLN A 156 -9.43 3.41 0.77
C GLN A 156 -9.01 4.83 1.19
N LYS A 157 -9.35 5.25 2.41
CA LYS A 157 -8.91 6.54 2.97
C LYS A 157 -7.39 6.59 3.05
N GLU A 158 -6.74 5.55 3.59
CA GLU A 158 -5.29 5.44 3.68
C GLU A 158 -4.61 5.42 2.29
N ALA A 159 -5.13 4.63 1.35
CA ALA A 159 -4.60 4.61 -0.02
C ALA A 159 -4.67 5.99 -0.68
N PHE A 160 -5.79 6.72 -0.48
CA PHE A 160 -5.95 8.07 -1.02
C PHE A 160 -4.93 9.06 -0.43
N ILE A 161 -4.80 9.15 0.90
CA ILE A 161 -3.87 10.12 1.52
C ILE A 161 -2.40 9.77 1.23
N LYS A 162 -2.09 8.48 0.99
CA LYS A 162 -0.78 8.04 0.50
C LYS A 162 -0.56 8.44 -0.96
N ALA A 163 -1.59 8.37 -1.82
CA ALA A 163 -1.51 8.83 -3.21
C ALA A 163 -1.25 10.34 -3.27
N CYS A 164 -2.02 11.15 -2.53
CA CYS A 164 -1.83 12.60 -2.40
C CYS A 164 -0.50 12.96 -1.74
N GLY A 165 0.10 12.04 -0.98
CA GLY A 165 1.37 12.25 -0.29
C GLY A 165 1.29 13.21 0.90
N MET A 166 0.10 13.49 1.43
CA MET A 166 -0.15 14.36 2.59
C MET A 166 -0.28 13.60 3.91
N GLY A 167 -0.41 12.27 3.87
CA GLY A 167 -0.66 11.47 5.08
C GLY A 167 -1.88 11.98 5.86
N LEU A 168 -1.86 11.83 7.18
CA LEU A 168 -2.97 12.24 8.06
C LEU A 168 -3.20 13.78 8.12
N ALA A 169 -2.38 14.59 7.47
CA ALA A 169 -2.66 16.02 7.32
C ALA A 169 -3.79 16.30 6.31
N TYR A 170 -4.18 15.32 5.49
CA TYR A 170 -5.33 15.43 4.61
C TYR A 170 -6.64 15.27 5.41
N PRO A 171 -7.64 16.18 5.25
CA PRO A 171 -8.93 16.10 5.93
C PRO A 171 -9.81 15.01 5.30
N THR A 172 -9.64 13.76 5.72
CA THR A 172 -10.26 12.58 5.11
C THR A 172 -11.79 12.58 5.12
N GLN A 173 -12.42 13.37 5.97
CA GLN A 173 -13.89 13.53 6.01
C GLN A 173 -14.47 14.27 4.79
N GLN A 174 -13.63 14.97 4.00
CA GLN A 174 -14.08 15.76 2.85
C GLN A 174 -14.41 14.96 1.60
N PHE A 175 -14.12 13.67 1.57
CA PHE A 175 -14.51 12.78 0.48
C PHE A 175 -15.11 11.49 1.02
N THR A 176 -15.92 10.83 0.20
CA THR A 176 -16.62 9.59 0.58
C THR A 176 -16.17 8.44 -0.34
N VAL A 177 -15.95 7.27 0.25
CA VAL A 177 -15.66 6.03 -0.45
C VAL A 177 -16.71 4.97 -0.19
N SER A 178 -16.75 3.90 -0.99
CA SER A 178 -17.71 2.80 -0.81
C SER A 178 -17.38 1.96 0.41
N GLU A 179 -18.40 1.59 1.17
CA GLU A 179 -18.29 0.62 2.26
C GLU A 179 -18.17 -0.84 1.77
N LEU A 180 -18.49 -1.10 0.50
CA LEU A 180 -18.45 -2.44 -0.09
C LEU A 180 -17.10 -2.68 -0.81
N PRO A 181 -16.51 -3.88 -0.66
CA PRO A 181 -15.30 -4.27 -1.37
C PRO A 181 -15.54 -4.48 -2.88
N ASN A 182 -14.44 -4.65 -3.63
CA ASN A 182 -14.44 -4.91 -5.07
C ASN A 182 -15.16 -3.81 -5.88
N LYS A 183 -14.99 -2.56 -5.44
CA LYS A 183 -15.49 -1.37 -6.13
C LYS A 183 -14.37 -0.64 -6.84
N ASN A 184 -14.65 -0.28 -8.08
CA ASN A 184 -13.89 0.69 -8.84
C ASN A 184 -14.69 1.99 -8.89
N GLN A 185 -14.13 3.07 -8.38
CA GLN A 185 -14.83 4.36 -8.27
C GLN A 185 -13.88 5.51 -8.60
N THR A 186 -14.45 6.66 -8.92
CA THR A 186 -13.71 7.90 -9.09
C THR A 186 -13.94 8.79 -7.86
N ILE A 187 -12.84 9.25 -7.26
CA ILE A 187 -12.85 10.15 -6.11
C ILE A 187 -12.35 11.52 -6.58
N PHE A 188 -13.11 12.56 -6.29
CA PHE A 188 -12.68 13.93 -6.51
C PHE A 188 -11.92 14.45 -5.28
N ASP A 189 -10.74 14.99 -5.50
CA ASP A 189 -9.90 15.64 -4.50
C ASP A 189 -10.13 17.17 -4.56
N PRO A 190 -10.86 17.74 -3.61
CA PRO A 190 -11.17 19.17 -3.63
C PRO A 190 -9.95 20.04 -3.30
N ILE A 191 -8.93 19.50 -2.64
CA ILE A 191 -7.73 20.26 -2.26
C ILE A 191 -6.82 20.48 -3.45
N HIS A 192 -6.61 19.42 -4.26
CA HIS A 192 -5.74 19.50 -5.42
C HIS A 192 -6.48 19.68 -6.74
N ASN A 193 -7.82 19.83 -6.70
CA ASN A 193 -8.71 19.93 -7.88
C ASN A 193 -8.43 18.83 -8.91
N LYS A 194 -8.35 17.58 -8.44
CA LYS A 194 -7.95 16.42 -9.24
C LYS A 194 -8.89 15.24 -8.97
N SER A 195 -9.12 14.43 -10.00
CA SER A 195 -9.80 13.14 -9.85
C SER A 195 -8.81 12.01 -9.71
N TRP A 196 -9.20 10.99 -8.94
CA TRP A 196 -8.44 9.77 -8.71
C TRP A 196 -9.33 8.56 -8.98
N LYS A 197 -8.75 7.49 -9.50
CA LYS A 197 -9.39 6.16 -9.46
C LYS A 197 -9.06 5.48 -8.15
N MET A 198 -10.04 4.77 -7.63
CA MET A 198 -9.95 3.98 -6.40
C MET A 198 -10.47 2.58 -6.66
N LEU A 199 -9.62 1.59 -6.50
CA LEU A 199 -9.97 0.17 -6.53
C LEU A 199 -9.82 -0.41 -5.13
N SER A 200 -10.89 -0.96 -4.57
CA SER A 200 -10.82 -1.75 -3.33
C SER A 200 -10.99 -3.23 -3.63
N PHE A 201 -10.27 -4.09 -2.93
CA PHE A 201 -10.28 -5.54 -3.13
C PHE A 201 -9.92 -6.30 -1.86
N MET A 202 -10.10 -7.60 -1.87
CA MET A 202 -9.74 -8.49 -0.77
C MET A 202 -8.63 -9.44 -1.25
N PRO A 203 -7.35 -9.15 -0.94
CA PRO A 203 -6.24 -10.01 -1.37
C PRO A 203 -6.23 -11.37 -0.67
N GLN A 204 -6.79 -11.42 0.54
CA GLN A 204 -6.90 -12.62 1.36
C GLN A 204 -8.16 -12.56 2.25
N THR A 205 -8.54 -13.71 2.82
CA THR A 205 -9.62 -13.79 3.80
C THR A 205 -9.35 -12.86 4.98
N ASN A 206 -10.35 -12.12 5.41
CA ASN A 206 -10.26 -11.13 6.50
C ASN A 206 -9.20 -10.04 6.29
N CYS A 207 -8.94 -9.69 5.03
CA CYS A 207 -8.01 -8.64 4.66
C CYS A 207 -8.65 -7.73 3.61
N SER A 208 -8.69 -6.43 3.86
CA SER A 208 -9.06 -5.42 2.87
C SER A 208 -7.81 -4.73 2.33
N ALA A 209 -7.83 -4.37 1.06
CA ALA A 209 -6.82 -3.55 0.41
C ALA A 209 -7.46 -2.54 -0.53
N ALA A 210 -6.74 -1.46 -0.80
CA ALA A 210 -7.15 -0.47 -1.80
C ALA A 210 -5.95 0.13 -2.52
N LEU A 211 -6.15 0.47 -3.79
CA LEU A 211 -5.22 1.21 -4.63
C LEU A 211 -5.89 2.50 -5.10
N CYS A 212 -5.24 3.64 -4.86
CA CYS A 212 -5.62 4.95 -5.36
C CYS A 212 -4.60 5.39 -6.41
N TYR A 213 -5.06 5.82 -7.59
CA TYR A 213 -4.18 6.06 -8.73
C TYR A 213 -4.75 7.07 -9.72
N ASP A 214 -3.90 7.55 -10.62
CA ASP A 214 -4.25 8.52 -11.67
C ASP A 214 -5.24 7.90 -12.67
N PRO A 215 -6.30 8.62 -13.11
CA PRO A 215 -7.30 8.12 -14.06
C PRO A 215 -6.75 7.72 -15.43
N SER A 216 -5.58 8.17 -15.83
CA SER A 216 -4.93 7.81 -17.09
C SER A 216 -4.34 6.41 -17.11
N ILE A 217 -4.20 5.78 -15.94
CA ILE A 217 -3.77 4.38 -15.84
C ILE A 217 -4.86 3.45 -16.38
N SER A 218 -4.48 2.61 -17.35
CA SER A 218 -5.37 1.67 -18.04
C SER A 218 -5.10 0.21 -17.67
N VAL A 219 -3.89 -0.11 -17.19
CA VAL A 219 -3.46 -1.47 -16.89
C VAL A 219 -3.04 -1.62 -15.44
N LEU A 220 -3.61 -2.59 -14.76
CA LEU A 220 -3.19 -3.01 -13.43
C LEU A 220 -2.68 -4.46 -13.54
N ARG A 221 -1.40 -4.67 -13.20
CA ARG A 221 -0.78 -5.99 -13.20
C ARG A 221 -0.49 -6.41 -11.77
N LYS A 222 -1.05 -7.54 -11.36
CA LYS A 222 -0.84 -8.13 -10.05
C LYS A 222 0.24 -9.19 -10.11
N ILE A 223 1.21 -9.12 -9.21
CA ILE A 223 2.35 -10.03 -9.12
C ILE A 223 2.44 -10.54 -7.69
N THR A 224 2.31 -11.85 -7.50
CA THR A 224 2.39 -12.45 -6.18
C THR A 224 3.70 -13.24 -6.03
N ILE A 225 4.45 -12.95 -4.99
CA ILE A 225 5.65 -13.71 -4.62
C ILE A 225 5.24 -14.82 -3.67
N HIS A 226 5.35 -16.06 -4.11
CA HIS A 226 5.13 -17.25 -3.28
C HIS A 226 6.45 -17.78 -2.74
N GLN A 227 6.49 -18.21 -1.49
CA GLN A 227 7.72 -18.69 -0.84
C GLN A 227 8.31 -19.95 -1.47
N HIS A 228 7.47 -20.82 -2.05
CA HIS A 228 7.87 -22.15 -2.50
C HIS A 228 7.64 -22.41 -4.00
N THR A 229 6.84 -21.61 -4.68
CA THR A 229 6.41 -21.87 -6.06
C THR A 229 6.83 -20.81 -7.07
N GLY A 230 7.50 -19.74 -6.64
CA GLY A 230 7.93 -18.68 -7.56
C GLY A 230 6.93 -17.52 -7.65
N LEU A 231 6.77 -16.97 -8.85
CA LEU A 231 5.93 -15.80 -9.12
C LEU A 231 4.71 -16.20 -9.93
N THR A 232 3.57 -15.61 -9.58
CA THR A 232 2.38 -15.56 -10.46
C THR A 232 2.15 -14.13 -10.91
N ASP A 233 1.70 -13.95 -12.14
CA ASP A 233 1.43 -12.67 -12.79
C ASP A 233 0.02 -12.70 -13.37
N GLU A 234 -0.80 -11.70 -13.04
CA GLU A 234 -2.17 -11.56 -13.53
C GLU A 234 -2.42 -10.09 -13.92
N THR A 235 -3.06 -9.87 -15.08
CA THR A 235 -3.58 -8.55 -15.47
C THR A 235 -5.02 -8.41 -14.97
N ILE A 236 -5.34 -7.30 -14.30
CA ILE A 236 -6.66 -6.98 -13.73
C ILE A 236 -7.32 -5.89 -14.56
#